data_5dfe34f04990c2113f290e77716c78d8
#
_entry.id   5dfe34f04990c2113f290e77716c78d8
#
_cell.length_a   1.000
_cell.length_b   1.000
_cell.length_c   1.000
_cell.angle_alpha   90.00
_cell.angle_beta   90.00
_cell.angle_gamma   90.00
#
_symmetry.space_group_name_H-M   'P 1'
#
loop_
_entity.id
_entity.type
_entity.pdbx_description
1 polymer ?
#
loop_
_entity_poly.entity_id
_entity_poly.type
_entity_poly.pdbx_seq_one_letter_code
_entity_poly.pdbx_strand_id
1 'polypeptide(L)'
;MRLADFVIKFLEEKKIDTVFTVSGGGSIFLCDALYKSKKLKYIACHHEQAVAYATESYSRARNKPGAAIVTTGPGGTNCASGVACCWIDSVPAIFISGQVFLNQTIGNSGLRQVGVQEFDIVNMVKSITKYAVIIRKPNEIKYHLEKAYNICTEGRPGPVWIDIPANIQNAKINPKKLINYKPAIKIKKSSILDKKIKKIAKLFLKYNRPMFHIGHGVKISKGQKYIRKIVDKYKIPFALTWNASDLIESNHPSYVGKPGAFAERGSNFIIQNCNLYISVGTRLPFMVTGYNSKDFACKAKKVMVDIDENEVKNSKVELYEKVNCDATYFLKILLKYLPTKIKLSKSWLEYCKNIRKKYPIVLEKFKSQKKFVNSYYFIDLLSDILNSRDIIVTDMGLSFVGTHPAFKVKRGQKLYTNSGHAPMGWGLPAAVGACYASKKRRIICLVGEGGLQMNIQELATIMHNKLPIKVFIYNNGGYLTIKQTQQLGFGSRIMGSNSNSGISFPDYRKIAQSHKIKYMKIVNNKNLKKKINKILIGNKPMICELMLDHNQEQMPKAINRRMPGGKSVATKYEDMYPFLSSAEIQENML
;
A
#
# COMPACT_ATOMS: atom_id res chain seq x y z
N MET A 1 -11.52 -5.55 37.71
CA MET A 1 -12.18 -5.26 36.43
C MET A 1 -12.22 -6.54 35.60
N ARG A 2 -13.09 -6.65 34.58
CA ARG A 2 -13.02 -7.79 33.64
C ARG A 2 -11.78 -7.66 32.77
N LEU A 3 -11.28 -8.80 32.29
CA LEU A 3 -10.14 -8.82 31.35
C LEU A 3 -10.49 -8.05 30.06
N ALA A 4 -11.69 -8.20 29.51
CA ALA A 4 -12.15 -7.47 28.33
C ALA A 4 -12.07 -5.92 28.52
N ASP A 5 -12.46 -5.42 29.70
CA ASP A 5 -12.35 -3.98 30.01
C ASP A 5 -10.88 -3.53 30.04
N PHE A 6 -9.97 -4.41 30.52
CA PHE A 6 -8.52 -4.13 30.51
C PHE A 6 -7.95 -4.07 29.09
N VAL A 7 -8.38 -4.96 28.19
CA VAL A 7 -7.97 -4.94 26.79
C VAL A 7 -8.33 -3.60 26.14
N ILE A 8 -9.55 -3.12 26.33
CA ILE A 8 -10.00 -1.85 25.78
C ILE A 8 -9.22 -0.67 26.36
N LYS A 9 -9.01 -0.67 27.70
CA LYS A 9 -8.18 0.34 28.35
C LYS A 9 -6.75 0.35 27.81
N PHE A 10 -6.15 -0.79 27.53
CA PHE A 10 -4.83 -0.89 26.91
C PHE A 10 -4.80 -0.23 25.53
N LEU A 11 -5.80 -0.46 24.67
CA LEU A 11 -5.89 0.18 23.37
C LEU A 11 -6.00 1.72 23.49
N GLU A 12 -6.78 2.20 24.47
CA GLU A 12 -6.89 3.64 24.78
C GLU A 12 -5.52 4.23 25.18
N GLU A 13 -4.78 3.58 26.07
CA GLU A 13 -3.45 3.98 26.53
C GLU A 13 -2.44 4.04 25.37
N LYS A 14 -2.56 3.13 24.38
CA LYS A 14 -1.76 3.17 23.15
C LYS A 14 -2.24 4.21 22.12
N LYS A 15 -3.23 5.03 22.48
CA LYS A 15 -3.79 6.10 21.63
C LYS A 15 -4.34 5.58 20.31
N ILE A 16 -4.90 4.40 20.33
CA ILE A 16 -5.79 3.89 19.29
C ILE A 16 -7.14 4.53 19.59
N ASP A 17 -7.76 5.21 18.63
CA ASP A 17 -9.01 5.95 18.81
C ASP A 17 -10.17 5.36 18.00
N THR A 18 -9.90 4.39 17.15
CA THR A 18 -10.89 3.73 16.30
C THR A 18 -10.59 2.23 16.19
N VAL A 19 -11.61 1.41 16.41
CA VAL A 19 -11.58 -0.05 16.25
C VAL A 19 -12.60 -0.44 15.18
N PHE A 20 -12.18 -1.23 14.21
CA PHE A 20 -13.07 -1.82 13.20
C PHE A 20 -13.54 -3.19 13.67
N THR A 21 -14.80 -3.55 13.41
CA THR A 21 -15.39 -4.76 13.98
C THR A 21 -16.56 -5.29 13.16
N VAL A 22 -16.76 -6.59 13.24
CA VAL A 22 -18.05 -7.26 13.09
C VAL A 22 -18.33 -7.96 14.43
N SER A 23 -19.44 -7.64 15.06
CA SER A 23 -19.79 -8.21 16.36
C SER A 23 -20.19 -9.69 16.25
N GLY A 24 -19.99 -10.47 17.33
CA GLY A 24 -20.40 -11.87 17.37
C GLY A 24 -20.25 -12.49 18.76
N GLY A 25 -20.81 -13.68 18.94
CA GLY A 25 -20.90 -14.36 20.24
C GLY A 25 -19.55 -14.62 20.91
N GLY A 26 -18.55 -15.07 20.17
CA GLY A 26 -17.22 -15.34 20.71
C GLY A 26 -16.48 -14.10 21.22
N SER A 27 -16.85 -12.89 20.77
CA SER A 27 -16.27 -11.61 21.21
C SER A 27 -17.18 -10.75 22.07
N ILE A 28 -18.27 -11.33 22.63
CA ILE A 28 -19.35 -10.57 23.25
C ILE A 28 -18.89 -9.66 24.40
N PHE A 29 -17.96 -10.12 25.25
CA PHE A 29 -17.46 -9.30 26.36
C PHE A 29 -16.47 -8.21 25.89
N LEU A 30 -15.74 -8.45 24.80
CA LEU A 30 -14.92 -7.42 24.15
C LEU A 30 -15.80 -6.34 23.51
N CYS A 31 -16.90 -6.75 22.86
CA CYS A 31 -17.87 -5.81 22.26
C CYS A 31 -18.54 -4.95 23.34
N ASP A 32 -18.96 -5.54 24.46
CA ASP A 32 -19.54 -4.80 25.59
C ASP A 32 -18.54 -3.82 26.21
N ALA A 33 -17.28 -4.24 26.40
CA ALA A 33 -16.23 -3.36 26.89
C ALA A 33 -15.94 -2.20 25.92
N LEU A 34 -15.93 -2.48 24.61
CA LEU A 34 -15.73 -1.49 23.55
C LEU A 34 -16.88 -0.48 23.51
N TYR A 35 -18.13 -0.93 23.65
CA TYR A 35 -19.32 -0.07 23.73
C TYR A 35 -19.25 0.91 24.92
N LYS A 36 -18.76 0.45 26.07
CA LYS A 36 -18.60 1.26 27.28
C LYS A 36 -17.50 2.31 27.21
N SER A 37 -16.55 2.16 26.27
CA SER A 37 -15.46 3.12 26.12
C SER A 37 -15.98 4.48 25.63
N LYS A 38 -15.58 5.55 26.32
CA LYS A 38 -15.84 6.93 25.87
C LYS A 38 -14.72 7.50 24.99
N LYS A 39 -13.59 6.80 24.86
CA LYS A 39 -12.41 7.25 24.13
C LYS A 39 -12.22 6.55 22.80
N LEU A 40 -12.65 5.30 22.70
CA LEU A 40 -12.61 4.52 21.46
C LEU A 40 -13.92 4.63 20.70
N LYS A 41 -13.82 4.79 19.39
CA LYS A 41 -14.95 4.65 18.47
C LYS A 41 -14.88 3.26 17.84
N TYR A 42 -15.98 2.56 17.77
CA TYR A 42 -16.08 1.36 16.95
C TYR A 42 -16.76 1.67 15.63
N ILE A 43 -16.33 0.99 14.59
CA ILE A 43 -16.91 1.05 13.25
C ILE A 43 -17.32 -0.35 12.87
N ALA A 44 -18.63 -0.57 12.85
CA ALA A 44 -19.20 -1.83 12.39
C ALA A 44 -19.15 -1.87 10.87
N CYS A 45 -18.45 -2.88 10.35
CA CYS A 45 -18.42 -3.25 8.93
C CYS A 45 -19.41 -4.40 8.68
N HIS A 46 -19.66 -4.72 7.43
CA HIS A 46 -20.56 -5.82 7.04
C HIS A 46 -19.83 -7.13 6.73
N HIS A 47 -18.49 -7.11 6.69
CA HIS A 47 -17.65 -8.29 6.47
C HIS A 47 -16.29 -8.12 7.14
N GLU A 48 -15.72 -9.19 7.70
CA GLU A 48 -14.45 -9.13 8.43
C GLU A 48 -13.24 -8.89 7.51
N GLN A 49 -13.33 -9.26 6.24
CA GLN A 49 -12.32 -8.84 5.25
C GLN A 49 -12.26 -7.31 5.16
N ALA A 50 -13.42 -6.65 5.15
CA ALA A 50 -13.51 -5.19 5.15
C ALA A 50 -12.98 -4.59 6.47
N VAL A 51 -13.27 -5.23 7.62
CA VAL A 51 -12.65 -4.86 8.92
C VAL A 51 -11.15 -4.85 8.82
N ALA A 52 -10.55 -5.92 8.28
CA ALA A 52 -9.11 -6.06 8.18
C ALA A 52 -8.49 -5.04 7.20
N TYR A 53 -9.12 -4.79 6.05
CA TYR A 53 -8.68 -3.78 5.08
C TYR A 53 -8.80 -2.35 5.62
N ALA A 54 -9.87 -2.03 6.33
CA ALA A 54 -10.04 -0.73 6.97
C ALA A 54 -9.01 -0.52 8.08
N THR A 55 -8.72 -1.56 8.89
CA THR A 55 -7.68 -1.53 9.93
C THR A 55 -6.30 -1.33 9.33
N GLU A 56 -5.98 -2.02 8.24
CA GLU A 56 -4.71 -1.87 7.51
C GLU A 56 -4.54 -0.42 7.02
N SER A 57 -5.53 0.11 6.30
CA SER A 57 -5.47 1.48 5.77
C SER A 57 -5.43 2.54 6.87
N TYR A 58 -6.18 2.36 7.95
CA TYR A 58 -6.13 3.23 9.12
C TYR A 58 -4.72 3.25 9.74
N SER A 59 -4.10 2.08 9.89
CA SER A 59 -2.75 1.94 10.43
C SER A 59 -1.70 2.60 9.51
N ARG A 60 -1.79 2.33 8.22
CA ARG A 60 -0.95 2.92 7.16
C ARG A 60 -1.04 4.45 7.16
N ALA A 61 -2.23 5.00 7.26
CA ALA A 61 -2.45 6.44 7.25
C ALA A 61 -1.87 7.15 8.49
N ARG A 62 -1.91 6.49 9.64
CA ARG A 62 -1.37 7.02 10.91
C ARG A 62 0.10 6.71 11.12
N ASN A 63 0.65 5.74 10.40
CA ASN A 63 1.96 5.14 10.68
C ASN A 63 2.08 4.71 12.16
N LYS A 64 1.02 4.06 12.67
CA LYS A 64 0.85 3.55 14.03
C LYS A 64 -0.12 2.36 13.99
N PRO A 65 -0.06 1.42 14.96
CA PRO A 65 -1.02 0.33 15.01
C PRO A 65 -2.46 0.80 15.07
N GLY A 66 -3.32 0.25 14.22
CA GLY A 66 -4.76 0.21 14.34
C GLY A 66 -5.19 -1.09 14.99
N ALA A 67 -6.46 -1.22 15.36
CA ALA A 67 -7.00 -2.42 15.96
C ALA A 67 -8.30 -2.89 15.29
N ALA A 68 -8.43 -4.21 15.17
CA ALA A 68 -9.65 -4.91 14.80
C ALA A 68 -10.09 -5.83 15.94
N ILE A 69 -11.41 -5.92 16.15
CA ILE A 69 -12.01 -6.93 17.05
C ILE A 69 -13.02 -7.72 16.24
N VAL A 70 -12.87 -9.05 16.21
CA VAL A 70 -13.75 -9.95 15.46
C VAL A 70 -14.13 -11.16 16.31
N THR A 71 -15.15 -11.90 15.89
CA THR A 71 -15.60 -13.09 16.61
C THR A 71 -14.79 -14.33 16.27
N THR A 72 -15.15 -15.47 16.84
CA THR A 72 -14.53 -16.77 16.59
C THR A 72 -14.82 -17.30 15.18
N GLY A 73 -14.06 -18.29 14.73
CA GLY A 73 -14.25 -19.02 13.48
C GLY A 73 -14.22 -18.13 12.25
N PRO A 74 -15.36 -17.97 11.54
CA PRO A 74 -15.42 -17.15 10.31
C PRO A 74 -15.00 -15.70 10.55
N GLY A 75 -15.21 -15.14 11.75
CA GLY A 75 -14.73 -13.81 12.11
C GLY A 75 -13.22 -13.67 11.97
N GLY A 76 -12.47 -14.67 12.40
CA GLY A 76 -11.02 -14.71 12.25
C GLY A 76 -10.59 -15.06 10.82
N THR A 77 -11.14 -16.14 10.25
CA THR A 77 -10.70 -16.65 8.93
C THR A 77 -10.95 -15.65 7.80
N ASN A 78 -12.06 -14.91 7.83
CA ASN A 78 -12.35 -13.86 6.85
C ASN A 78 -11.36 -12.69 6.90
N CYS A 79 -10.66 -12.46 8.02
CA CYS A 79 -9.63 -11.42 8.14
C CYS A 79 -8.31 -11.76 7.42
N ALA A 80 -8.05 -13.03 7.10
CA ALA A 80 -6.74 -13.52 6.67
C ALA A 80 -6.13 -12.70 5.52
N SER A 81 -6.92 -12.35 4.51
CA SER A 81 -6.46 -11.53 3.39
C SER A 81 -5.96 -10.14 3.83
N GLY A 82 -6.65 -9.50 4.77
CA GLY A 82 -6.22 -8.20 5.30
C GLY A 82 -4.99 -8.29 6.21
N VAL A 83 -4.85 -9.39 6.96
CA VAL A 83 -3.63 -9.68 7.75
C VAL A 83 -2.44 -9.86 6.81
N ALA A 84 -2.60 -10.61 5.70
CA ALA A 84 -1.58 -10.77 4.68
C ALA A 84 -1.19 -9.42 4.02
N CYS A 85 -2.16 -8.52 3.80
CA CYS A 85 -1.90 -7.15 3.35
C CYS A 85 -0.98 -6.39 4.32
N CYS A 86 -1.28 -6.46 5.61
CA CYS A 86 -0.44 -5.83 6.65
C CYS A 86 0.97 -6.43 6.68
N TRP A 87 1.08 -7.76 6.57
CA TRP A 87 2.34 -8.48 6.61
C TRP A 87 3.27 -8.09 5.46
N ILE A 88 2.77 -8.16 4.23
CA ILE A 88 3.57 -7.92 3.02
C ILE A 88 4.00 -6.45 2.91
N ASP A 89 3.08 -5.51 3.19
CA ASP A 89 3.36 -4.07 3.09
C ASP A 89 3.95 -3.46 4.38
N SER A 90 4.26 -4.30 5.39
CA SER A 90 4.90 -3.87 6.64
C SER A 90 4.06 -2.83 7.40
N VAL A 91 2.76 -3.07 7.51
CA VAL A 91 1.81 -2.21 8.21
C VAL A 91 1.55 -2.77 9.61
N PRO A 92 1.78 -2.01 10.68
CA PRO A 92 1.50 -2.47 12.03
C PRO A 92 0.00 -2.50 12.28
N ALA A 93 -0.54 -3.64 12.73
CA ALA A 93 -1.96 -3.79 13.05
C ALA A 93 -2.15 -4.84 14.16
N ILE A 94 -3.13 -4.62 15.03
CA ILE A 94 -3.48 -5.52 16.13
C ILE A 94 -4.84 -6.13 15.83
N PHE A 95 -4.86 -7.43 15.59
CA PHE A 95 -6.07 -8.20 15.42
C PHE A 95 -6.39 -8.93 16.74
N ILE A 96 -7.59 -8.78 17.23
CA ILE A 96 -8.09 -9.43 18.45
C ILE A 96 -9.32 -10.22 18.05
N SER A 97 -9.27 -11.54 18.22
CA SER A 97 -10.44 -12.40 18.03
C SER A 97 -10.98 -12.87 19.37
N GLY A 98 -12.29 -13.01 19.40
CA GLY A 98 -12.92 -13.83 20.42
C GLY A 98 -12.86 -15.31 20.05
N GLN A 99 -13.03 -16.17 21.04
CA GLN A 99 -13.04 -17.62 20.88
C GLN A 99 -14.14 -18.22 21.76
N VAL A 100 -14.53 -19.47 21.53
CA VAL A 100 -15.35 -20.27 22.44
C VAL A 100 -14.70 -20.35 23.82
N PHE A 101 -15.34 -20.98 24.81
CA PHE A 101 -14.70 -21.18 26.09
C PHE A 101 -13.43 -22.05 25.93
N LEU A 102 -12.42 -21.80 26.75
CA LEU A 102 -11.12 -22.47 26.61
C LEU A 102 -11.22 -24.00 26.62
N ASN A 103 -12.13 -24.58 27.44
CA ASN A 103 -12.39 -26.01 27.48
C ASN A 103 -13.19 -26.56 26.29
N GLN A 104 -13.67 -25.68 25.42
CA GLN A 104 -14.36 -26.00 24.17
C GLN A 104 -13.44 -25.84 22.97
N THR A 105 -12.16 -25.56 23.16
CA THR A 105 -11.16 -25.54 22.10
C THR A 105 -10.56 -26.91 21.86
N ILE A 106 -10.13 -27.20 20.64
CA ILE A 106 -9.47 -28.48 20.28
C ILE A 106 -8.23 -28.77 21.15
N GLY A 107 -7.52 -27.74 21.61
CA GLY A 107 -6.27 -27.90 22.34
C GLY A 107 -5.29 -28.82 21.59
N ASN A 108 -4.88 -29.92 22.25
CA ASN A 108 -4.00 -30.93 21.67
C ASN A 108 -4.76 -32.25 21.38
N SER A 109 -6.08 -32.22 21.25
CA SER A 109 -6.91 -33.44 21.11
C SER A 109 -6.78 -34.14 19.75
N GLY A 110 -6.26 -33.45 18.71
CA GLY A 110 -6.25 -33.94 17.34
C GLY A 110 -7.62 -33.88 16.63
N LEU A 111 -8.67 -33.39 17.32
CA LEU A 111 -9.97 -33.16 16.71
C LEU A 111 -9.94 -31.95 15.76
N ARG A 112 -10.88 -31.89 14.81
CA ARG A 112 -11.00 -30.75 13.92
C ARG A 112 -11.75 -29.58 14.56
N GLN A 113 -12.69 -29.84 15.46
CA GLN A 113 -13.52 -28.87 16.15
C GLN A 113 -14.14 -29.48 17.40
N VAL A 114 -14.31 -28.70 18.47
CA VAL A 114 -15.02 -29.06 19.70
C VAL A 114 -16.20 -28.12 19.93
N GLY A 115 -15.95 -26.81 20.08
CA GLY A 115 -17.02 -25.82 20.24
C GLY A 115 -17.59 -25.37 18.90
N VAL A 116 -18.83 -24.85 18.92
CA VAL A 116 -19.49 -24.31 17.72
C VAL A 116 -18.70 -23.09 17.21
N GLN A 117 -18.36 -23.10 15.91
CA GLN A 117 -17.52 -22.07 15.26
C GLN A 117 -16.06 -22.04 15.77
N GLU A 118 -15.65 -22.92 16.68
CA GLU A 118 -14.26 -22.99 17.11
C GLU A 118 -13.34 -23.25 15.92
N PHE A 119 -12.23 -22.55 15.87
CA PHE A 119 -11.18 -22.69 14.87
C PHE A 119 -9.83 -22.26 15.42
N ASP A 120 -8.76 -23.00 15.09
CA ASP A 120 -7.39 -22.63 15.47
C ASP A 120 -6.86 -21.52 14.60
N ILE A 121 -7.34 -20.32 14.85
CA ILE A 121 -6.95 -19.12 14.11
C ILE A 121 -5.47 -18.75 14.31
N VAL A 122 -4.92 -19.07 15.50
CA VAL A 122 -3.52 -18.76 15.83
C VAL A 122 -2.55 -19.48 14.90
N ASN A 123 -2.74 -20.77 14.67
CA ASN A 123 -1.91 -21.53 13.74
C ASN A 123 -2.13 -21.08 12.29
N MET A 124 -3.36 -20.77 11.90
CA MET A 124 -3.67 -20.27 10.55
C MET A 124 -2.91 -18.96 10.22
N VAL A 125 -2.87 -18.01 11.14
CA VAL A 125 -2.26 -16.69 10.87
C VAL A 125 -0.78 -16.59 11.25
N LYS A 126 -0.21 -17.63 11.83
CA LYS A 126 1.17 -17.62 12.34
C LYS A 126 2.20 -17.23 11.30
N SER A 127 2.05 -17.69 10.05
CA SER A 127 2.97 -17.38 8.94
C SER A 127 2.87 -15.96 8.40
N ILE A 128 1.76 -15.27 8.69
CA ILE A 128 1.47 -13.91 8.19
C ILE A 128 1.35 -12.89 9.33
N THR A 129 1.88 -13.21 10.51
CA THR A 129 1.93 -12.33 11.68
C THR A 129 3.31 -12.34 12.32
N LYS A 130 3.67 -11.27 12.99
CA LYS A 130 4.91 -11.22 13.79
C LYS A 130 4.76 -11.92 15.14
N TYR A 131 3.54 -12.03 15.61
CA TYR A 131 3.18 -12.69 16.85
C TYR A 131 1.72 -13.08 16.81
N ALA A 132 1.42 -14.33 17.16
CA ALA A 132 0.05 -14.84 17.31
C ALA A 132 -0.03 -15.69 18.57
N VAL A 133 -1.09 -15.51 19.38
CA VAL A 133 -1.26 -16.22 20.65
C VAL A 133 -2.72 -16.34 21.04
N ILE A 134 -3.09 -17.49 21.64
CA ILE A 134 -4.32 -17.67 22.39
C ILE A 134 -4.05 -17.43 23.89
N ILE A 135 -4.88 -16.62 24.54
CA ILE A 135 -4.76 -16.33 25.96
C ILE A 135 -5.37 -17.47 26.77
N ARG A 136 -4.54 -18.17 27.52
CA ARG A 136 -4.96 -19.34 28.34
C ARG A 136 -5.15 -18.99 29.81
N LYS A 137 -4.40 -18.01 30.33
CA LYS A 137 -4.46 -17.57 31.73
C LYS A 137 -4.75 -16.08 31.82
N PRO A 138 -5.76 -15.65 32.58
CA PRO A 138 -6.16 -14.24 32.64
C PRO A 138 -5.04 -13.28 33.11
N ASN A 139 -4.14 -13.72 33.98
CA ASN A 139 -3.05 -12.91 34.51
C ASN A 139 -1.93 -12.61 33.48
N GLU A 140 -1.89 -13.33 32.36
CA GLU A 140 -0.90 -13.15 31.27
C GLU A 140 -1.33 -12.09 30.25
N ILE A 141 -2.58 -11.60 30.31
CA ILE A 141 -3.12 -10.69 29.28
C ILE A 141 -2.25 -9.45 29.05
N LYS A 142 -1.76 -8.83 30.13
CA LYS A 142 -0.91 -7.63 30.03
C LYS A 142 0.40 -7.93 29.31
N TYR A 143 1.04 -9.04 29.67
CA TYR A 143 2.27 -9.50 29.02
C TYR A 143 2.09 -9.67 27.52
N HIS A 144 1.01 -10.34 27.10
CA HIS A 144 0.76 -10.61 25.68
C HIS A 144 0.39 -9.34 24.91
N LEU A 145 -0.40 -8.43 25.46
CA LEU A 145 -0.73 -7.15 24.85
C LEU A 145 0.50 -6.24 24.67
N GLU A 146 1.33 -6.11 25.71
CA GLU A 146 2.55 -5.31 25.67
C GLU A 146 3.56 -5.91 24.67
N LYS A 147 3.75 -7.24 24.66
CA LYS A 147 4.60 -7.96 23.72
C LYS A 147 4.11 -7.78 22.28
N ALA A 148 2.82 -7.98 22.04
CA ALA A 148 2.20 -7.80 20.73
C ALA A 148 2.40 -6.38 20.21
N TYR A 149 2.13 -5.36 21.02
CA TYR A 149 2.31 -3.96 20.63
C TYR A 149 3.78 -3.63 20.30
N ASN A 150 4.71 -4.12 21.12
CA ASN A 150 6.15 -3.90 20.90
C ASN A 150 6.60 -4.58 19.59
N ILE A 151 6.30 -5.86 19.42
CA ILE A 151 6.70 -6.64 18.24
C ILE A 151 6.04 -6.08 16.97
N CYS A 152 4.78 -5.64 17.03
CA CYS A 152 4.04 -5.03 15.93
C CYS A 152 4.78 -3.81 15.33
N THR A 153 5.43 -3.03 16.17
CA THR A 153 6.08 -1.76 15.78
C THR A 153 7.59 -1.83 15.67
N GLU A 154 8.22 -2.87 16.20
CA GLU A 154 9.67 -2.99 16.26
C GLU A 154 10.26 -3.52 14.96
N GLY A 155 11.43 -2.99 14.58
CA GLY A 155 12.14 -3.38 13.36
C GLY A 155 11.31 -3.10 12.10
N ARG A 156 11.14 -4.10 11.23
CA ARG A 156 10.15 -4.08 10.16
C ARG A 156 8.78 -4.28 10.78
N PRO A 157 7.84 -3.30 10.72
CA PRO A 157 6.53 -3.45 11.32
C PRO A 157 5.71 -4.55 10.66
N GLY A 158 4.66 -5.01 11.36
CA GLY A 158 3.74 -6.00 10.80
C GLY A 158 2.60 -6.32 11.76
N PRO A 159 1.63 -7.13 11.35
CA PRO A 159 0.46 -7.47 12.14
C PRO A 159 0.79 -8.42 13.28
N VAL A 160 -0.06 -8.39 14.30
CA VAL A 160 -0.08 -9.34 15.42
C VAL A 160 -1.50 -9.81 15.67
N TRP A 161 -1.65 -11.00 16.26
CA TRP A 161 -2.95 -11.61 16.55
C TRP A 161 -3.04 -12.09 18.00
N ILE A 162 -4.14 -11.74 18.68
CA ILE A 162 -4.43 -12.16 20.04
C ILE A 162 -5.83 -12.77 20.07
N ASP A 163 -5.91 -14.07 20.35
CA ASP A 163 -7.16 -14.81 20.42
C ASP A 163 -7.56 -14.98 21.91
N ILE A 164 -8.78 -14.57 22.27
CA ILE A 164 -9.19 -14.50 23.68
C ILE A 164 -10.48 -15.29 23.89
N PRO A 165 -10.44 -16.48 24.53
CA PRO A 165 -11.62 -17.27 24.85
C PRO A 165 -12.64 -16.49 25.70
N ALA A 166 -13.93 -16.71 25.47
CA ALA A 166 -15.01 -15.92 26.08
C ALA A 166 -15.02 -15.99 27.61
N ASN A 167 -14.73 -17.17 28.21
CA ASN A 167 -14.57 -17.29 29.67
C ASN A 167 -13.37 -16.47 30.17
N ILE A 168 -12.29 -16.37 29.41
CA ILE A 168 -11.12 -15.54 29.74
C ILE A 168 -11.46 -14.06 29.62
N GLN A 169 -12.21 -13.64 28.57
CA GLN A 169 -12.69 -12.26 28.41
C GLN A 169 -13.46 -11.77 29.63
N ASN A 170 -14.31 -12.65 30.22
CA ASN A 170 -15.14 -12.33 31.39
C ASN A 170 -14.41 -12.45 32.73
N ALA A 171 -13.24 -13.04 32.78
CA ALA A 171 -12.49 -13.27 34.01
C ALA A 171 -12.21 -11.95 34.76
N LYS A 172 -12.39 -11.98 36.09
CA LYS A 172 -12.02 -10.87 36.98
C LYS A 172 -10.51 -10.85 37.19
N ILE A 173 -9.89 -9.73 36.94
CA ILE A 173 -8.44 -9.52 37.10
C ILE A 173 -8.13 -8.34 38.00
N ASN A 174 -6.96 -8.40 38.66
CA ASN A 174 -6.37 -7.26 39.36
C ASN A 174 -5.23 -6.69 38.50
N PRO A 175 -5.38 -5.50 37.90
CA PRO A 175 -4.35 -4.91 37.02
C PRO A 175 -2.97 -4.75 37.66
N LYS A 176 -2.91 -4.60 38.99
CA LYS A 176 -1.63 -4.44 39.72
C LYS A 176 -0.84 -5.76 39.84
N LYS A 177 -1.53 -6.92 39.70
CA LYS A 177 -0.93 -8.27 39.82
C LYS A 177 -0.65 -8.91 38.45
N LEU A 178 -0.88 -8.22 37.33
CA LEU A 178 -0.64 -8.75 36.00
C LEU A 178 0.84 -8.81 35.65
N ILE A 179 1.21 -9.82 34.87
CA ILE A 179 2.59 -10.03 34.41
C ILE A 179 2.94 -8.96 33.38
N ASN A 180 4.08 -8.29 33.57
CA ASN A 180 4.59 -7.27 32.62
C ASN A 180 5.49 -7.93 31.57
N TYR A 181 5.49 -7.37 30.35
CA TYR A 181 6.48 -7.69 29.33
C TYR A 181 7.69 -6.75 29.45
N LYS A 182 8.89 -7.33 29.47
CA LYS A 182 10.15 -6.55 29.42
C LYS A 182 10.76 -6.70 28.03
N PRO A 183 10.81 -5.64 27.21
CA PRO A 183 11.47 -5.70 25.90
C PRO A 183 12.96 -6.04 26.05
N ALA A 184 13.50 -6.80 25.12
CA ALA A 184 14.94 -7.00 25.05
C ALA A 184 15.67 -5.67 24.84
N ILE A 185 16.80 -5.48 25.52
CA ILE A 185 17.63 -4.28 25.41
C ILE A 185 18.25 -4.26 24.00
N LYS A 186 17.93 -3.23 23.21
CA LYS A 186 18.56 -3.05 21.90
C LYS A 186 20.01 -2.58 22.09
N ILE A 187 20.95 -3.33 21.53
CA ILE A 187 22.34 -2.92 21.47
C ILE A 187 22.43 -1.63 20.64
N LYS A 188 22.99 -0.59 21.23
CA LYS A 188 23.22 0.69 20.57
C LYS A 188 24.19 0.54 19.38
N LYS A 189 23.86 1.22 18.32
CA LYS A 189 24.56 1.56 17.07
C LYS A 189 26.07 1.31 17.05
N SER A 190 26.46 0.54 16.09
CA SER A 190 27.86 0.18 15.84
C SER A 190 28.61 1.34 15.16
N SER A 191 29.80 1.71 15.67
CA SER A 191 30.75 2.60 14.98
C SER A 191 31.13 2.09 13.58
N ILE A 192 31.02 0.78 13.37
CA ILE A 192 31.23 0.11 12.08
C ILE A 192 30.20 0.60 11.06
N LEU A 193 28.92 0.73 11.45
CA LEU A 193 27.86 1.20 10.56
C LEU A 193 28.10 2.65 10.14
N ASP A 194 28.49 3.51 11.06
CA ASP A 194 28.82 4.92 10.75
C ASP A 194 30.01 5.02 9.80
N LYS A 195 31.07 4.21 10.01
CA LYS A 195 32.20 4.11 9.08
C LYS A 195 31.77 3.67 7.69
N LYS A 196 30.86 2.71 7.60
CA LYS A 196 30.28 2.20 6.34
C LYS A 196 29.50 3.30 5.61
N ILE A 197 28.62 4.03 6.31
CA ILE A 197 27.85 5.15 5.75
C ILE A 197 28.78 6.30 5.31
N LYS A 198 29.84 6.58 6.05
CA LYS A 198 30.89 7.54 5.67
C LYS A 198 31.59 7.16 4.36
N LYS A 199 31.88 5.86 4.14
CA LYS A 199 32.41 5.37 2.85
C LYS A 199 31.43 5.61 1.71
N ILE A 200 30.13 5.35 1.92
CA ILE A 200 29.09 5.62 0.93
C ILE A 200 28.99 7.13 0.62
N ALA A 201 29.10 7.99 1.61
CA ALA A 201 29.11 9.45 1.40
C ALA A 201 30.25 9.90 0.49
N LYS A 202 31.43 9.27 0.56
CA LYS A 202 32.57 9.55 -0.31
C LYS A 202 32.34 9.18 -1.78
N LEU A 203 31.40 8.26 -2.08
CA LEU A 203 31.07 7.90 -3.47
C LEU A 203 30.50 9.11 -4.24
N PHE A 204 29.88 10.06 -3.58
CA PHE A 204 29.38 11.29 -4.20
C PHE A 204 30.48 12.26 -4.69
N LEU A 205 31.73 12.02 -4.30
CA LEU A 205 32.90 12.72 -4.87
C LEU A 205 33.39 12.04 -6.16
N LYS A 206 33.10 10.75 -6.33
CA LYS A 206 33.62 9.94 -7.44
C LYS A 206 32.63 9.90 -8.61
N TYR A 207 31.35 9.67 -8.32
CA TYR A 207 30.31 9.42 -9.32
C TYR A 207 29.50 10.70 -9.61
N ASN A 208 29.32 11.01 -10.90
CA ASN A 208 28.73 12.27 -11.35
C ASN A 208 27.27 12.17 -11.81
N ARG A 209 26.71 10.95 -11.84
CA ARG A 209 25.29 10.68 -12.13
C ARG A 209 24.61 9.90 -10.96
N PRO A 210 24.66 10.45 -9.74
CA PRO A 210 24.00 9.81 -8.61
C PRO A 210 22.49 9.93 -8.70
N MET A 211 21.77 8.93 -8.12
CA MET A 211 20.34 9.03 -7.86
C MET A 211 19.92 8.27 -6.59
N PHE A 212 18.82 8.72 -6.01
CA PHE A 212 18.12 7.98 -4.95
C PHE A 212 16.88 7.29 -5.49
N HIS A 213 16.62 6.09 -5.00
CA HIS A 213 15.33 5.42 -5.15
C HIS A 213 14.73 5.18 -3.77
N ILE A 214 13.66 5.91 -3.47
CA ILE A 214 13.09 6.01 -2.13
C ILE A 214 11.85 5.14 -2.01
N GLY A 215 11.89 4.21 -1.06
CA GLY A 215 10.80 3.29 -0.79
C GLY A 215 9.96 3.66 0.44
N HIS A 216 8.94 2.86 0.68
CA HIS A 216 7.99 3.01 1.79
C HIS A 216 8.67 2.95 3.17
N GLY A 217 9.79 2.22 3.30
CA GLY A 217 10.57 2.15 4.53
C GLY A 217 11.01 3.51 5.07
N VAL A 218 11.28 4.49 4.18
CA VAL A 218 11.59 5.86 4.60
C VAL A 218 10.39 6.55 5.25
N LYS A 219 9.15 6.26 4.78
CA LYS A 219 7.92 6.79 5.40
C LYS A 219 7.67 6.14 6.75
N ILE A 220 7.80 4.80 6.84
CA ILE A 220 7.64 4.04 8.07
C ILE A 220 8.61 4.53 9.16
N SER A 221 9.89 4.71 8.82
CA SER A 221 10.93 5.18 9.74
C SER A 221 10.86 6.67 10.05
N LYS A 222 9.93 7.44 9.42
CA LYS A 222 9.81 8.91 9.54
C LYS A 222 11.04 9.68 9.03
N GLY A 223 11.74 9.11 8.03
CA GLY A 223 12.97 9.67 7.43
C GLY A 223 12.74 10.81 6.44
N GLN A 224 11.49 11.16 6.12
CA GLN A 224 11.12 12.13 5.10
C GLN A 224 11.87 13.46 5.22
N LYS A 225 12.06 13.99 6.44
CA LYS A 225 12.76 15.26 6.65
C LYS A 225 14.24 15.22 6.23
N TYR A 226 14.90 14.08 6.41
CA TYR A 226 16.33 13.94 6.07
C TYR A 226 16.53 13.78 4.57
N ILE A 227 15.74 12.92 3.91
CA ILE A 227 15.85 12.78 2.45
C ILE A 227 15.49 14.09 1.75
N ARG A 228 14.47 14.82 2.21
CA ARG A 228 14.15 16.14 1.66
C ARG A 228 15.33 17.10 1.79
N LYS A 229 15.95 17.21 2.98
CA LYS A 229 17.14 18.05 3.17
C LYS A 229 18.28 17.69 2.21
N ILE A 230 18.49 16.39 1.96
CA ILE A 230 19.53 15.92 1.03
C ILE A 230 19.21 16.38 -0.40
N VAL A 231 18.01 16.10 -0.90
CA VAL A 231 17.65 16.42 -2.30
C VAL A 231 17.49 17.91 -2.53
N ASP A 232 17.01 18.67 -1.54
CA ASP A 232 16.93 20.13 -1.60
C ASP A 232 18.32 20.79 -1.68
N LYS A 233 19.26 20.31 -0.85
CA LYS A 233 20.62 20.87 -0.77
C LYS A 233 21.46 20.51 -1.99
N TYR A 234 21.48 19.23 -2.35
CA TYR A 234 22.42 18.70 -3.35
C TYR A 234 21.82 18.54 -4.74
N LYS A 235 20.49 18.75 -4.90
CA LYS A 235 19.76 18.63 -6.18
C LYS A 235 19.87 17.24 -6.82
N ILE A 236 20.18 16.19 -6.03
CA ILE A 236 20.34 14.82 -6.51
C ILE A 236 18.98 14.32 -7.03
N PRO A 237 18.90 13.76 -8.25
CA PRO A 237 17.71 13.13 -8.77
C PRO A 237 17.20 12.00 -7.85
N PHE A 238 15.88 11.92 -7.68
CA PHE A 238 15.27 10.86 -6.89
C PHE A 238 13.98 10.33 -7.51
N ALA A 239 13.85 9.02 -7.48
CA ALA A 239 12.63 8.30 -7.82
C ALA A 239 11.91 7.82 -6.57
N LEU A 240 10.59 7.59 -6.67
CA LEU A 240 9.75 7.07 -5.59
C LEU A 240 9.10 5.76 -6.01
N THR A 241 9.02 4.80 -5.08
CA THR A 241 8.17 3.62 -5.28
C THR A 241 6.69 3.98 -5.08
N TRP A 242 5.77 3.12 -5.52
CA TRP A 242 4.33 3.38 -5.45
C TRP A 242 3.85 3.75 -4.03
N ASN A 243 4.21 2.96 -3.02
CA ASN A 243 3.83 3.21 -1.62
C ASN A 243 4.57 4.40 -0.98
N ALA A 244 5.58 4.96 -1.66
CA ALA A 244 6.32 6.15 -1.27
C ALA A 244 5.91 7.41 -2.04
N SER A 245 4.94 7.32 -2.95
CA SER A 245 4.55 8.39 -3.89
C SER A 245 4.22 9.73 -3.22
N ASP A 246 3.80 9.71 -1.96
CA ASP A 246 3.41 10.90 -1.20
C ASP A 246 4.49 11.40 -0.23
N LEU A 247 5.72 10.89 -0.32
CA LEU A 247 6.84 11.36 0.50
C LEU A 247 7.32 12.75 0.11
N ILE A 248 7.48 12.98 -1.20
CA ILE A 248 7.88 14.26 -1.76
C ILE A 248 6.97 14.54 -2.96
N GLU A 249 6.54 15.78 -3.12
CA GLU A 249 5.64 16.20 -4.20
C GLU A 249 6.22 15.97 -5.59
N SER A 250 5.35 15.69 -6.57
CA SER A 250 5.76 15.36 -7.94
C SER A 250 6.33 16.54 -8.74
N ASN A 251 6.10 17.78 -8.29
CA ASN A 251 6.67 18.99 -8.90
C ASN A 251 8.03 19.39 -8.32
N HIS A 252 8.63 18.57 -7.45
CA HIS A 252 9.97 18.84 -6.94
C HIS A 252 11.00 18.79 -8.08
N PRO A 253 11.92 19.79 -8.22
CA PRO A 253 12.84 19.87 -9.36
C PRO A 253 13.71 18.65 -9.60
N SER A 254 14.08 17.94 -8.54
CA SER A 254 14.91 16.72 -8.60
C SER A 254 14.09 15.42 -8.69
N TYR A 255 12.75 15.49 -8.73
CA TYR A 255 11.91 14.31 -8.86
C TYR A 255 11.97 13.74 -10.27
N VAL A 256 12.28 12.45 -10.40
CA VAL A 256 12.44 11.79 -11.70
C VAL A 256 11.42 10.69 -11.97
N GLY A 257 10.33 10.65 -11.21
CA GLY A 257 9.19 9.77 -11.48
C GLY A 257 9.17 8.49 -10.66
N LYS A 258 8.39 7.54 -11.15
CA LYS A 258 8.15 6.22 -10.53
C LYS A 258 8.56 5.12 -11.51
N PRO A 259 9.80 4.61 -11.40
CA PRO A 259 10.30 3.55 -12.26
C PRO A 259 9.73 2.18 -11.89
N GLY A 260 9.80 1.22 -12.81
CA GLY A 260 9.37 -0.16 -12.60
C GLY A 260 8.71 -0.81 -13.81
N ALA A 261 7.98 -1.91 -13.56
CA ALA A 261 7.32 -2.67 -14.61
C ALA A 261 6.05 -1.98 -15.17
N PHE A 262 5.31 -1.22 -14.35
CA PHE A 262 4.26 -0.28 -14.77
C PHE A 262 4.66 1.11 -14.32
N ALA A 263 5.24 1.92 -15.20
CA ALA A 263 6.04 3.05 -14.78
C ALA A 263 6.13 4.16 -15.83
N GLU A 264 6.76 5.24 -15.45
CA GLU A 264 7.17 6.30 -16.38
C GLU A 264 8.41 5.83 -17.15
N ARG A 265 8.32 5.65 -18.47
CA ARG A 265 9.43 5.21 -19.35
C ARG A 265 10.71 6.03 -19.11
N GLY A 266 10.58 7.36 -19.07
CA GLY A 266 11.71 8.25 -18.81
C GLY A 266 12.43 7.92 -17.49
N SER A 267 11.69 7.49 -16.45
CA SER A 267 12.29 7.09 -15.17
C SER A 267 13.12 5.82 -15.28
N ASN A 268 12.70 4.86 -16.11
CA ASN A 268 13.48 3.63 -16.36
C ASN A 268 14.80 3.95 -17.09
N PHE A 269 14.78 4.83 -18.09
CA PHE A 269 16.02 5.32 -18.72
C PHE A 269 16.95 6.02 -17.73
N ILE A 270 16.42 6.80 -16.80
CA ILE A 270 17.23 7.48 -15.77
C ILE A 270 17.91 6.45 -14.85
N ILE A 271 17.19 5.42 -14.42
CA ILE A 271 17.81 4.33 -13.64
C ILE A 271 18.94 3.65 -14.40
N GLN A 272 18.74 3.34 -15.67
CA GLN A 272 19.76 2.65 -16.48
C GLN A 272 21.00 3.51 -16.75
N ASN A 273 20.85 4.82 -16.77
CA ASN A 273 21.95 5.75 -17.07
C ASN A 273 22.64 6.31 -15.81
N CYS A 274 22.12 6.08 -14.61
CA CYS A 274 22.84 6.48 -13.40
C CYS A 274 24.11 5.64 -13.19
N ASN A 275 25.13 6.22 -12.53
CA ASN A 275 26.36 5.49 -12.19
C ASN A 275 26.57 5.31 -10.68
N LEU A 276 25.72 5.93 -9.86
CA LEU A 276 25.57 5.66 -8.43
C LEU A 276 24.09 5.57 -8.09
N TYR A 277 23.63 4.39 -7.74
CA TYR A 277 22.23 4.10 -7.40
C TYR A 277 22.12 3.78 -5.91
N ILE A 278 21.30 4.53 -5.17
CA ILE A 278 21.10 4.33 -3.74
C ILE A 278 19.63 4.09 -3.47
N SER A 279 19.28 2.85 -3.16
CA SER A 279 17.93 2.48 -2.72
C SER A 279 17.82 2.55 -1.20
N VAL A 280 16.74 3.17 -0.70
CA VAL A 280 16.49 3.34 0.73
C VAL A 280 15.08 2.91 1.06
N GLY A 281 14.95 1.79 1.80
CA GLY A 281 13.67 1.25 2.26
C GLY A 281 12.74 0.79 1.13
N THR A 282 13.29 0.16 0.10
CA THR A 282 12.55 -0.32 -1.10
C THR A 282 12.78 -1.77 -1.37
N ARG A 283 12.81 -2.72 -0.71
CA ARG A 283 12.94 -4.18 -0.97
C ARG A 283 13.44 -4.61 -2.39
N LEU A 284 13.38 -3.77 -3.39
CA LEU A 284 13.69 -4.01 -4.80
C LEU A 284 12.97 -5.24 -5.39
N PRO A 285 11.61 -5.35 -5.26
CA PRO A 285 10.87 -6.44 -5.86
C PRO A 285 10.88 -6.34 -7.40
N PHE A 286 10.56 -7.44 -8.09
CA PHE A 286 10.58 -7.46 -9.57
C PHE A 286 9.70 -6.36 -10.22
N MET A 287 8.63 -5.94 -9.55
CA MET A 287 7.81 -4.82 -10.01
C MET A 287 8.58 -3.49 -10.07
N VAL A 288 9.66 -3.38 -9.30
CA VAL A 288 10.59 -2.23 -9.31
C VAL A 288 11.78 -2.47 -10.22
N THR A 289 12.32 -3.70 -10.26
CA THR A 289 13.56 -4.03 -10.97
C THR A 289 13.34 -4.59 -12.38
N GLY A 290 12.09 -4.85 -12.76
CA GLY A 290 11.78 -5.57 -13.99
C GLY A 290 11.99 -7.08 -13.86
N TYR A 291 11.69 -7.82 -14.93
CA TYR A 291 11.76 -9.28 -14.94
C TYR A 291 13.18 -9.83 -14.96
N ASN A 292 14.16 -9.04 -15.42
CA ASN A 292 15.59 -9.37 -15.39
C ASN A 292 16.34 -8.43 -14.45
N SER A 293 16.54 -8.84 -13.20
CA SER A 293 17.22 -8.04 -12.19
C SER A 293 18.72 -7.79 -12.48
N LYS A 294 19.34 -8.57 -13.36
CA LYS A 294 20.73 -8.36 -13.79
C LYS A 294 20.88 -7.11 -14.64
N ASP A 295 19.85 -6.78 -15.44
CA ASP A 295 19.86 -5.57 -16.28
C ASP A 295 19.53 -4.30 -15.51
N PHE A 296 19.08 -4.41 -14.27
CA PHE A 296 18.63 -3.26 -13.47
C PHE A 296 19.81 -2.39 -13.04
N ALA A 297 19.80 -1.11 -13.43
CA ALA A 297 20.86 -0.14 -13.13
C ALA A 297 22.26 -0.70 -13.43
N CYS A 298 22.43 -1.33 -14.61
CA CYS A 298 23.60 -2.14 -14.95
C CYS A 298 24.91 -1.35 -14.93
N LYS A 299 24.89 -0.04 -15.19
CA LYS A 299 26.07 0.85 -15.17
C LYS A 299 26.39 1.41 -13.78
N ALA A 300 25.54 1.17 -12.77
CA ALA A 300 25.64 1.82 -11.48
C ALA A 300 26.38 0.99 -10.41
N LYS A 301 27.13 1.66 -9.54
CA LYS A 301 27.42 1.12 -8.21
C LYS A 301 26.15 1.21 -7.35
N LYS A 302 25.60 0.05 -6.98
CA LYS A 302 24.30 -0.09 -6.32
C LYS A 302 24.44 -0.26 -4.82
N VAL A 303 23.83 0.64 -4.03
CA VAL A 303 23.77 0.57 -2.58
C VAL A 303 22.32 0.29 -2.17
N MET A 304 22.11 -0.72 -1.33
CA MET A 304 20.80 -1.03 -0.77
C MET A 304 20.79 -0.83 0.74
N VAL A 305 19.79 -0.08 1.21
CA VAL A 305 19.56 0.19 2.63
C VAL A 305 18.17 -0.32 3.01
N ASP A 306 18.12 -1.31 3.88
CA ASP A 306 16.87 -1.84 4.42
C ASP A 306 17.05 -2.28 5.87
N ILE A 307 15.95 -2.21 6.65
CA ILE A 307 15.92 -2.64 8.05
C ILE A 307 15.86 -4.17 8.17
N ASP A 308 15.33 -4.85 7.15
CA ASP A 308 15.21 -6.29 7.09
C ASP A 308 16.47 -6.90 6.50
N GLU A 309 17.18 -7.67 7.32
CA GLU A 309 18.41 -8.33 6.92
C GLU A 309 18.20 -9.32 5.78
N ASN A 310 17.07 -10.02 5.75
CA ASN A 310 16.76 -11.00 4.71
C ASN A 310 16.56 -10.33 3.34
N GLU A 311 15.91 -9.15 3.29
CA GLU A 311 15.79 -8.37 2.05
C GLU A 311 17.17 -7.95 1.50
N VAL A 312 18.09 -7.58 2.40
CA VAL A 312 19.44 -7.15 2.03
C VAL A 312 20.32 -8.33 1.62
N LYS A 313 20.26 -9.44 2.35
CA LYS A 313 21.06 -10.65 2.06
C LYS A 313 20.64 -11.32 0.76
N ASN A 314 19.33 -11.47 0.55
CA ASN A 314 18.74 -12.26 -0.54
C ASN A 314 18.29 -11.41 -1.74
N SER A 315 18.74 -10.15 -1.84
CA SER A 315 18.45 -9.30 -2.99
C SER A 315 18.83 -9.97 -4.30
N LYS A 316 17.92 -9.94 -5.29
CA LYS A 316 18.19 -10.47 -6.65
C LYS A 316 19.00 -9.50 -7.51
N VAL A 317 19.15 -8.26 -7.05
CA VAL A 317 20.00 -7.24 -7.70
C VAL A 317 21.42 -7.39 -7.17
N GLU A 318 22.42 -7.41 -8.05
CA GLU A 318 23.82 -7.35 -7.65
C GLU A 318 24.13 -6.02 -6.96
N LEU A 319 24.63 -6.07 -5.73
CA LEU A 319 24.84 -4.90 -4.88
C LEU A 319 26.34 -4.68 -4.61
N TYR A 320 26.80 -3.46 -4.83
CA TYR A 320 28.13 -3.00 -4.42
C TYR A 320 28.23 -2.89 -2.89
N GLU A 321 27.16 -2.40 -2.24
CA GLU A 321 27.16 -2.23 -0.78
C GLU A 321 25.79 -2.56 -0.19
N LYS A 322 25.78 -3.37 0.87
CA LYS A 322 24.61 -3.84 1.62
C LYS A 322 24.59 -3.17 2.99
N VAL A 323 23.51 -2.43 3.32
CA VAL A 323 23.41 -1.69 4.59
C VAL A 323 22.15 -2.11 5.32
N ASN A 324 22.29 -2.96 6.33
CA ASN A 324 21.18 -3.35 7.18
C ASN A 324 21.02 -2.36 8.33
N CYS A 325 20.09 -1.41 8.19
CA CYS A 325 19.76 -0.45 9.24
C CYS A 325 18.44 0.29 8.97
N ASP A 326 17.97 1.00 9.99
CA ASP A 326 16.84 1.93 9.89
C ASP A 326 17.11 3.04 8.85
N ALA A 327 16.13 3.30 7.98
CA ALA A 327 16.28 4.28 6.89
C ALA A 327 16.50 5.71 7.40
N THR A 328 15.84 6.10 8.50
CA THR A 328 16.06 7.43 9.12
C THR A 328 17.47 7.55 9.68
N TYR A 329 17.97 6.50 10.33
CA TYR A 329 19.34 6.49 10.82
C TYR A 329 20.34 6.66 9.67
N PHE A 330 20.20 5.85 8.61
CA PHE A 330 21.05 5.95 7.42
C PHE A 330 21.05 7.37 6.85
N LEU A 331 19.87 7.93 6.59
CA LEU A 331 19.73 9.27 5.99
C LEU A 331 20.30 10.38 6.89
N LYS A 332 20.14 10.26 8.21
CA LYS A 332 20.71 11.21 9.19
C LYS A 332 22.22 11.18 9.15
N ILE A 333 22.82 10.00 9.20
CA ILE A 333 24.27 9.83 9.19
C ILE A 333 24.87 10.18 7.81
N LEU A 334 24.18 9.80 6.72
CA LEU A 334 24.60 10.19 5.37
C LEU A 334 24.63 11.73 5.25
N LEU A 335 23.59 12.43 5.66
CA LEU A 335 23.54 13.90 5.62
C LEU A 335 24.69 14.55 6.42
N LYS A 336 25.10 13.94 7.53
CA LYS A 336 26.23 14.40 8.35
C LYS A 336 27.57 14.29 7.61
N TYR A 337 27.76 13.20 6.82
CA TYR A 337 29.04 12.90 6.18
C TYR A 337 29.10 13.25 4.70
N LEU A 338 27.99 13.64 4.07
CA LEU A 338 28.03 14.13 2.70
C LEU A 338 28.97 15.33 2.58
N PRO A 339 29.86 15.36 1.59
CA PRO A 339 30.75 16.49 1.35
C PRO A 339 29.96 17.78 1.09
N THR A 340 30.58 18.93 1.39
CA THR A 340 29.96 20.24 1.12
C THR A 340 29.59 20.40 -0.36
N LYS A 341 30.46 19.93 -1.25
CA LYS A 341 30.24 19.84 -2.70
C LYS A 341 30.33 18.40 -3.13
N ILE A 342 29.44 17.96 -4.01
CA ILE A 342 29.41 16.64 -4.62
C ILE A 342 29.73 16.73 -6.11
N LYS A 343 30.21 15.63 -6.70
CA LYS A 343 30.40 15.54 -8.14
C LYS A 343 29.05 15.24 -8.79
N LEU A 344 28.32 16.27 -9.20
CA LEU A 344 27.03 16.15 -9.87
C LEU A 344 27.10 16.88 -11.22
N SER A 345 26.93 16.13 -12.32
CA SER A 345 26.99 16.69 -13.67
C SER A 345 25.74 17.53 -13.98
N LYS A 346 25.93 18.71 -14.55
CA LYS A 346 24.83 19.52 -15.09
C LYS A 346 24.12 18.81 -16.23
N SER A 347 24.87 18.16 -17.13
CA SER A 347 24.31 17.37 -18.24
C SER A 347 23.44 16.21 -17.75
N TRP A 348 23.76 15.61 -16.61
CA TRP A 348 22.91 14.60 -15.98
C TRP A 348 21.55 15.15 -15.53
N LEU A 349 21.52 16.34 -14.92
CA LEU A 349 20.29 16.98 -14.52
C LEU A 349 19.41 17.36 -15.72
N GLU A 350 20.05 17.88 -16.78
CA GLU A 350 19.38 18.21 -18.04
C GLU A 350 18.82 16.94 -18.71
N TYR A 351 19.62 15.88 -18.77
CA TYR A 351 19.17 14.59 -19.27
C TYR A 351 17.92 14.10 -18.52
N CYS A 352 17.95 14.07 -17.19
CA CYS A 352 16.82 13.64 -16.37
C CYS A 352 15.54 14.44 -16.67
N LYS A 353 15.66 15.75 -16.90
CA LYS A 353 14.54 16.60 -17.25
C LYS A 353 14.02 16.32 -18.67
N ASN A 354 14.93 16.22 -19.65
CA ASN A 354 14.60 16.07 -21.06
C ASN A 354 13.98 14.71 -21.37
N ILE A 355 14.54 13.62 -20.82
CA ILE A 355 14.02 12.26 -21.06
C ILE A 355 12.60 12.08 -20.49
N ARG A 356 12.28 12.69 -19.36
CA ARG A 356 10.93 12.68 -18.82
C ARG A 356 9.95 13.50 -19.69
N LYS A 357 10.39 14.62 -20.25
CA LYS A 357 9.59 15.42 -21.17
C LYS A 357 9.37 14.70 -22.50
N LYS A 358 10.38 13.97 -22.99
CA LYS A 358 10.31 13.16 -24.23
C LYS A 358 9.25 12.07 -24.15
N TYR A 359 9.06 11.47 -22.96
CA TYR A 359 8.12 10.34 -22.74
C TYR A 359 7.02 10.68 -21.70
N PRO A 360 6.06 11.55 -22.05
CA PRO A 360 4.95 11.85 -21.15
C PRO A 360 4.03 10.64 -20.99
N ILE A 361 3.44 10.48 -19.81
CA ILE A 361 2.45 9.42 -19.54
C ILE A 361 1.11 9.73 -20.21
N VAL A 362 0.71 11.00 -20.19
CA VAL A 362 -0.58 11.43 -20.76
C VAL A 362 -0.34 11.98 -22.16
N LEU A 363 -0.68 11.17 -23.15
CA LEU A 363 -0.49 11.48 -24.57
C LEU A 363 -1.63 12.37 -25.10
N GLU A 364 -1.38 13.14 -26.14
CA GLU A 364 -2.41 14.00 -26.76
C GLU A 364 -3.60 13.18 -27.28
N LYS A 365 -3.36 11.97 -27.84
CA LYS A 365 -4.42 11.05 -28.24
C LYS A 365 -5.35 10.66 -27.10
N PHE A 366 -4.89 10.68 -25.84
CA PHE A 366 -5.73 10.37 -24.67
C PHE A 366 -6.66 11.53 -24.32
N LYS A 367 -6.19 12.78 -24.51
CA LYS A 367 -6.98 13.99 -24.29
C LYS A 367 -8.04 14.17 -25.35
N SER A 368 -7.70 13.91 -26.62
CA SER A 368 -8.57 14.08 -27.79
C SER A 368 -9.57 12.92 -28.00
N GLN A 369 -9.51 11.85 -27.19
CA GLN A 369 -10.42 10.71 -27.27
C GLN A 369 -11.88 11.16 -27.16
N LYS A 370 -12.72 10.88 -28.19
CA LYS A 370 -14.13 11.29 -28.23
C LYS A 370 -15.08 10.29 -27.59
N LYS A 371 -14.85 9.01 -27.83
CA LYS A 371 -15.58 7.88 -27.23
C LYS A 371 -14.98 7.55 -25.89
N PHE A 372 -15.77 7.28 -24.86
CA PHE A 372 -15.33 6.92 -23.53
C PHE A 372 -14.45 7.96 -22.81
N VAL A 373 -14.27 7.77 -21.50
CA VAL A 373 -13.29 8.49 -20.71
C VAL A 373 -11.95 7.79 -20.83
N ASN A 374 -10.87 8.54 -21.08
CA ASN A 374 -9.53 7.97 -20.96
C ASN A 374 -9.05 8.04 -19.51
N SER A 375 -8.66 6.91 -18.91
CA SER A 375 -8.28 6.87 -17.50
C SER A 375 -7.04 7.69 -17.17
N TYR A 376 -6.03 7.75 -18.05
CA TYR A 376 -4.82 8.54 -17.81
C TYR A 376 -5.11 10.04 -17.83
N TYR A 377 -5.92 10.50 -18.80
CA TYR A 377 -6.35 11.90 -18.87
C TYR A 377 -7.25 12.28 -17.69
N PHE A 378 -8.15 11.36 -17.27
CA PHE A 378 -8.97 11.56 -16.07
C PHE A 378 -8.09 11.75 -14.84
N ILE A 379 -7.08 10.89 -14.62
CA ILE A 379 -6.17 10.99 -13.47
C ILE A 379 -5.32 12.25 -13.50
N ASP A 380 -4.86 12.64 -14.65
CA ASP A 380 -4.11 13.89 -14.83
C ASP A 380 -4.94 15.10 -14.40
N LEU A 381 -6.15 15.25 -14.95
CA LEU A 381 -7.09 16.29 -14.55
C LEU A 381 -7.47 16.22 -13.07
N LEU A 382 -7.75 15.03 -12.56
CA LEU A 382 -8.09 14.83 -11.15
C LEU A 382 -6.95 15.31 -10.25
N SER A 383 -5.70 14.99 -10.60
CA SER A 383 -4.53 15.41 -9.84
C SER A 383 -4.37 16.94 -9.81
N ASP A 384 -4.71 17.64 -10.90
CA ASP A 384 -4.67 19.10 -10.96
C ASP A 384 -5.78 19.76 -10.14
N ILE A 385 -6.98 19.16 -10.11
CA ILE A 385 -8.17 19.70 -9.41
C ILE A 385 -8.08 19.48 -7.90
N LEU A 386 -7.59 18.33 -7.45
CA LEU A 386 -7.54 17.97 -6.03
C LEU A 386 -6.64 18.91 -5.24
N ASN A 387 -7.00 19.20 -4.00
CA ASN A 387 -6.20 20.04 -3.12
C ASN A 387 -5.19 19.23 -2.27
N SER A 388 -4.31 19.94 -1.57
CA SER A 388 -3.25 19.33 -0.74
C SER A 388 -3.74 18.51 0.45
N ARG A 389 -5.03 18.60 0.79
CA ARG A 389 -5.62 17.87 1.92
C ARG A 389 -6.34 16.59 1.49
N ASP A 390 -6.57 16.39 0.19
CA ASP A 390 -7.25 15.20 -0.30
C ASP A 390 -6.39 13.94 -0.13
N ILE A 391 -7.07 12.83 0.13
CA ILE A 391 -6.45 11.52 0.26
C ILE A 391 -6.99 10.64 -0.86
N ILE A 392 -6.10 10.03 -1.59
CA ILE A 392 -6.41 9.14 -2.71
C ILE A 392 -6.16 7.70 -2.27
N VAL A 393 -7.13 6.85 -2.50
CA VAL A 393 -7.07 5.41 -2.25
C VAL A 393 -7.38 4.69 -3.56
N THR A 394 -6.48 3.84 -4.02
CA THR A 394 -6.70 3.03 -5.23
C THR A 394 -7.02 1.58 -4.85
N ASP A 395 -7.89 0.94 -5.63
CA ASP A 395 -8.01 -0.52 -5.65
C ASP A 395 -6.99 -1.10 -6.65
N MET A 396 -7.17 -2.35 -7.08
CA MET A 396 -6.32 -3.02 -8.06
C MET A 396 -6.80 -2.83 -9.51
N GLY A 397 -6.04 -3.36 -10.46
CA GLY A 397 -6.29 -3.23 -11.90
C GLY A 397 -5.97 -1.84 -12.44
N LEU A 398 -6.76 -1.35 -13.41
CA LEU A 398 -6.51 -0.08 -14.08
C LEU A 398 -6.53 1.13 -13.11
N SER A 399 -7.35 1.07 -12.06
CA SER A 399 -7.40 2.11 -11.02
C SER A 399 -6.08 2.27 -10.26
N PHE A 400 -5.26 1.23 -10.23
CA PHE A 400 -3.92 1.22 -9.64
C PHE A 400 -2.84 1.53 -10.68
N VAL A 401 -2.72 0.69 -11.73
CA VAL A 401 -1.60 0.77 -12.68
C VAL A 401 -1.65 2.05 -13.54
N GLY A 402 -2.83 2.59 -13.80
CA GLY A 402 -2.98 3.88 -14.49
C GLY A 402 -2.76 5.09 -13.59
N THR A 403 -3.12 4.97 -12.31
CA THR A 403 -3.02 6.10 -11.37
C THR A 403 -1.58 6.41 -10.99
N HIS A 404 -0.79 5.40 -10.64
CA HIS A 404 0.55 5.65 -10.11
C HIS A 404 1.47 6.42 -11.06
N PRO A 405 1.59 6.09 -12.35
CA PRO A 405 2.43 6.88 -13.24
C PRO A 405 1.85 8.26 -13.58
N ALA A 406 0.52 8.40 -13.68
CA ALA A 406 -0.12 9.64 -14.16
C ALA A 406 -0.43 10.66 -13.06
N PHE A 407 -0.59 10.23 -11.80
CA PHE A 407 -1.01 11.12 -10.71
C PHE A 407 0.13 12.00 -10.19
N LYS A 408 -0.06 13.32 -10.27
CA LYS A 408 0.85 14.36 -9.76
C LYS A 408 0.51 14.65 -8.29
N VAL A 409 1.30 14.10 -7.36
CA VAL A 409 1.09 14.30 -5.92
C VAL A 409 1.51 15.71 -5.51
N LYS A 410 0.61 16.42 -4.83
CA LYS A 410 0.89 17.73 -4.21
C LYS A 410 1.40 17.56 -2.79
N ARG A 411 2.16 18.55 -2.31
CA ARG A 411 2.64 18.55 -0.92
C ARG A 411 1.46 18.47 0.06
N GLY A 412 1.49 17.50 0.97
CA GLY A 412 0.44 17.27 1.97
C GLY A 412 -0.65 16.28 1.55
N GLN A 413 -0.78 15.97 0.27
CA GLN A 413 -1.64 14.88 -0.20
C GLN A 413 -1.12 13.52 0.27
N LYS A 414 -2.02 12.54 0.26
CA LYS A 414 -1.71 11.13 0.53
C LYS A 414 -2.24 10.27 -0.60
N LEU A 415 -1.45 9.29 -1.00
CA LEU A 415 -1.83 8.29 -1.99
C LEU A 415 -1.56 6.91 -1.41
N TYR A 416 -2.64 6.15 -1.20
CA TYR A 416 -2.59 4.82 -0.60
C TYR A 416 -2.98 3.75 -1.59
N THR A 417 -2.21 2.68 -1.57
CA THR A 417 -2.47 1.46 -2.31
C THR A 417 -1.90 0.28 -1.54
N ASN A 418 -2.46 -0.90 -1.70
CA ASN A 418 -1.85 -2.14 -1.24
C ASN A 418 -1.16 -2.82 -2.42
N SER A 419 0.12 -2.51 -2.64
CA SER A 419 0.84 -2.97 -3.83
C SER A 419 1.53 -4.32 -3.66
N GLY A 420 1.69 -4.80 -2.44
CA GLY A 420 2.41 -6.04 -2.16
C GLY A 420 1.54 -7.28 -2.31
N HIS A 421 0.42 -7.33 -1.60
CA HIS A 421 -0.58 -8.40 -1.73
C HIS A 421 -1.53 -8.16 -2.89
N ALA A 422 -1.83 -6.91 -3.15
CA ALA A 422 -2.58 -6.43 -4.30
C ALA A 422 -4.00 -7.02 -4.45
N PRO A 423 -4.82 -7.12 -3.38
CA PRO A 423 -6.14 -7.71 -3.49
C PRO A 423 -7.12 -6.75 -4.17
N MET A 424 -7.98 -7.29 -5.01
CA MET A 424 -9.20 -6.60 -5.42
C MET A 424 -10.15 -6.48 -4.22
N GLY A 425 -10.94 -5.41 -4.17
CA GLY A 425 -11.88 -5.15 -3.07
C GLY A 425 -11.28 -4.44 -1.86
N TRP A 426 -9.98 -4.13 -1.87
CA TRP A 426 -9.34 -3.38 -0.80
C TRP A 426 -9.76 -1.90 -0.77
N GLY A 427 -9.99 -1.30 -1.93
CA GLY A 427 -10.14 0.15 -2.10
C GLY A 427 -11.26 0.77 -1.26
N LEU A 428 -12.46 0.20 -1.27
CA LEU A 428 -13.62 0.76 -0.58
C LEU A 428 -13.49 0.70 0.95
N PRO A 429 -13.18 -0.46 1.59
CA PRO A 429 -12.91 -0.52 3.02
C PRO A 429 -11.69 0.31 3.43
N ALA A 430 -10.64 0.35 2.60
CA ALA A 430 -9.48 1.17 2.85
C ALA A 430 -9.81 2.68 2.84
N ALA A 431 -10.73 3.11 1.99
CA ALA A 431 -11.22 4.49 2.01
C ALA A 431 -11.94 4.82 3.33
N VAL A 432 -12.68 3.86 3.90
CA VAL A 432 -13.28 3.99 5.25
C VAL A 432 -12.18 4.16 6.31
N GLY A 433 -11.19 3.27 6.33
CA GLY A 433 -10.06 3.31 7.28
C GLY A 433 -9.27 4.62 7.19
N ALA A 434 -8.91 5.04 5.97
CA ALA A 434 -8.21 6.31 5.72
C ALA A 434 -9.01 7.53 6.17
N CYS A 435 -10.33 7.49 6.00
CA CYS A 435 -11.23 8.56 6.41
C CYS A 435 -11.19 8.78 7.93
N TYR A 436 -11.29 7.70 8.71
CA TYR A 436 -11.20 7.78 10.16
C TYR A 436 -9.80 8.20 10.63
N ALA A 437 -8.76 7.65 10.04
CA ALA A 437 -7.38 8.01 10.35
C ALA A 437 -7.08 9.49 10.14
N SER A 438 -7.77 10.13 9.20
CA SER A 438 -7.55 11.53 8.80
C SER A 438 -8.55 12.52 9.42
N LYS A 439 -9.32 12.12 10.41
CA LYS A 439 -10.39 12.92 11.02
C LYS A 439 -11.43 13.39 10.00
N LYS A 440 -11.91 12.47 9.17
CA LYS A 440 -12.92 12.69 8.12
C LYS A 440 -12.53 13.72 7.04
N ARG A 441 -11.24 13.74 6.63
CA ARG A 441 -10.86 14.43 5.38
C ARG A 441 -11.53 13.77 4.18
N ARG A 442 -11.69 14.52 3.09
CA ARG A 442 -12.25 13.98 1.85
C ARG A 442 -11.33 12.87 1.30
N ILE A 443 -11.94 11.71 1.00
CA ILE A 443 -11.26 10.57 0.39
C ILE A 443 -11.73 10.42 -1.05
N ILE A 444 -10.81 10.22 -1.94
CA ILE A 444 -11.03 9.85 -3.34
C ILE A 444 -10.73 8.37 -3.47
N CYS A 445 -11.76 7.57 -3.62
CA CYS A 445 -11.64 6.12 -3.83
C CYS A 445 -11.72 5.81 -5.32
N LEU A 446 -10.65 5.28 -5.89
CA LEU A 446 -10.55 4.86 -7.28
C LEU A 446 -10.63 3.34 -7.34
N VAL A 447 -11.69 2.80 -7.93
CA VAL A 447 -11.98 1.37 -7.88
C VAL A 447 -12.53 0.88 -9.21
N GLY A 448 -12.09 -0.29 -9.68
CA GLY A 448 -12.72 -0.97 -10.81
C GLY A 448 -14.06 -1.59 -10.41
N GLU A 449 -14.94 -1.84 -11.40
CA GLU A 449 -16.24 -2.46 -11.14
C GLU A 449 -16.12 -3.79 -10.39
N GLY A 450 -15.14 -4.62 -10.73
CA GLY A 450 -14.93 -5.89 -10.05
C GLY A 450 -14.41 -5.75 -8.63
N GLY A 451 -13.49 -4.81 -8.39
CA GLY A 451 -13.01 -4.52 -7.04
C GLY A 451 -14.10 -3.97 -6.13
N LEU A 452 -14.95 -3.06 -6.66
CA LEU A 452 -16.09 -2.54 -5.91
C LEU A 452 -17.04 -3.67 -5.49
N GLN A 453 -17.31 -4.61 -6.40
CA GLN A 453 -18.26 -5.70 -6.18
C GLN A 453 -17.85 -6.60 -5.00
N MET A 454 -16.56 -6.76 -4.74
CA MET A 454 -16.06 -7.65 -3.68
C MET A 454 -16.34 -7.13 -2.25
N ASN A 455 -16.54 -5.83 -2.08
CA ASN A 455 -16.87 -5.22 -0.78
C ASN A 455 -17.95 -4.12 -0.91
N ILE A 456 -18.88 -4.29 -1.84
CA ILE A 456 -19.92 -3.31 -2.17
C ILE A 456 -20.83 -3.00 -0.98
N GLN A 457 -21.05 -3.95 -0.07
CA GLN A 457 -21.83 -3.79 1.16
C GLN A 457 -21.30 -2.66 2.06
N GLU A 458 -20.03 -2.30 1.94
CA GLU A 458 -19.46 -1.21 2.74
C GLU A 458 -19.93 0.19 2.29
N LEU A 459 -20.69 0.29 1.20
CA LEU A 459 -21.45 1.49 0.87
C LEU A 459 -22.44 1.83 1.98
N ALA A 460 -23.03 0.81 2.64
CA ALA A 460 -23.88 1.00 3.82
C ALA A 460 -23.10 1.60 4.99
N THR A 461 -21.89 1.11 5.26
CA THR A 461 -20.96 1.66 6.28
C THR A 461 -20.65 3.13 5.99
N ILE A 462 -20.38 3.48 4.74
CA ILE A 462 -20.10 4.86 4.31
C ILE A 462 -21.31 5.77 4.55
N MET A 463 -22.49 5.33 4.18
CA MET A 463 -23.72 6.13 4.36
C MET A 463 -24.11 6.27 5.81
N HIS A 464 -24.13 5.19 6.59
CA HIS A 464 -24.43 5.23 8.02
C HIS A 464 -23.56 6.25 8.76
N ASN A 465 -22.25 6.25 8.46
CA ASN A 465 -21.29 7.14 9.11
C ASN A 465 -21.13 8.51 8.42
N LYS A 466 -21.87 8.78 7.35
CA LYS A 466 -21.84 10.05 6.57
C LYS A 466 -20.41 10.43 6.17
N LEU A 467 -19.63 9.46 5.63
CA LEU A 467 -18.22 9.67 5.33
C LEU A 467 -18.04 10.47 4.02
N PRO A 468 -17.14 11.47 3.96
CA PRO A 468 -16.90 12.29 2.78
C PRO A 468 -16.05 11.55 1.73
N ILE A 469 -16.54 10.40 1.26
CA ILE A 469 -15.85 9.54 0.29
C ILE A 469 -16.46 9.75 -1.09
N LYS A 470 -15.64 10.07 -2.08
CA LYS A 470 -16.00 10.16 -3.49
C LYS A 470 -15.49 8.91 -4.19
N VAL A 471 -16.39 8.02 -4.59
CA VAL A 471 -16.08 6.76 -5.24
C VAL A 471 -16.13 6.95 -6.76
N PHE A 472 -15.01 6.74 -7.44
CA PHE A 472 -14.94 6.73 -8.90
C PHE A 472 -14.81 5.28 -9.36
N ILE A 473 -15.84 4.79 -10.05
CA ILE A 473 -15.90 3.43 -10.59
C ILE A 473 -15.34 3.46 -12.01
N TYR A 474 -14.29 2.70 -12.25
CA TYR A 474 -13.68 2.47 -13.56
C TYR A 474 -14.46 1.36 -14.26
N ASN A 475 -15.56 1.73 -14.96
CA ASN A 475 -16.36 0.77 -15.70
C ASN A 475 -15.78 0.58 -17.11
N ASN A 476 -15.08 -0.54 -17.30
CA ASN A 476 -14.50 -0.97 -18.56
C ASN A 476 -15.08 -2.32 -19.05
N GLY A 477 -16.22 -2.76 -18.50
CA GLY A 477 -16.93 -3.98 -18.88
C GLY A 477 -16.28 -5.25 -18.37
N GLY A 478 -15.42 -5.20 -17.32
CA GLY A 478 -14.83 -6.40 -16.76
C GLY A 478 -13.46 -6.23 -16.14
N TYR A 479 -12.72 -7.33 -16.02
CA TYR A 479 -11.36 -7.37 -15.48
C TYR A 479 -10.34 -7.10 -16.59
N LEU A 480 -10.18 -5.83 -16.98
CA LEU A 480 -9.38 -5.42 -18.14
C LEU A 480 -7.95 -5.98 -18.13
N THR A 481 -7.26 -5.94 -16.98
CA THR A 481 -5.88 -6.44 -16.86
C THR A 481 -5.78 -7.93 -17.12
N ILE A 482 -6.73 -8.73 -16.59
CA ILE A 482 -6.79 -10.17 -16.80
C ILE A 482 -7.18 -10.48 -18.26
N LYS A 483 -8.19 -9.80 -18.80
CA LYS A 483 -8.59 -9.92 -20.22
C LYS A 483 -7.39 -9.71 -21.15
N GLN A 484 -6.63 -8.62 -20.96
CA GLN A 484 -5.45 -8.35 -21.78
C GLN A 484 -4.35 -9.41 -21.63
N THR A 485 -4.15 -9.93 -20.42
CA THR A 485 -3.19 -11.01 -20.16
C THR A 485 -3.60 -12.30 -20.88
N GLN A 486 -4.88 -12.64 -20.82
CA GLN A 486 -5.43 -13.81 -21.50
C GLN A 486 -5.33 -13.65 -23.03
N GLN A 487 -5.67 -12.48 -23.56
CA GLN A 487 -5.53 -12.18 -24.99
C GLN A 487 -4.09 -12.33 -25.48
N LEU A 488 -3.13 -11.78 -24.72
CA LEU A 488 -1.71 -11.89 -25.05
C LEU A 488 -1.19 -13.33 -24.94
N GLY A 489 -1.64 -14.08 -23.93
CA GLY A 489 -1.17 -15.45 -23.70
C GLY A 489 -1.85 -16.50 -24.56
N PHE A 490 -3.17 -16.34 -24.80
CA PHE A 490 -4.03 -17.41 -25.27
C PHE A 490 -4.96 -17.01 -26.43
N GLY A 491 -4.77 -15.82 -27.02
CA GLY A 491 -5.58 -15.33 -28.13
C GLY A 491 -7.04 -15.05 -27.73
N SER A 492 -8.00 -15.70 -28.35
CA SER A 492 -9.44 -15.48 -28.09
C SER A 492 -9.99 -16.23 -26.86
N ARG A 493 -9.17 -17.08 -26.22
CA ARG A 493 -9.62 -17.86 -25.05
C ARG A 493 -9.62 -16.98 -23.81
N ILE A 494 -10.78 -16.40 -23.48
CA ILE A 494 -11.01 -15.48 -22.37
C ILE A 494 -11.98 -16.14 -21.40
N MET A 495 -11.61 -16.20 -20.11
CA MET A 495 -12.40 -16.80 -19.04
C MET A 495 -12.61 -15.80 -17.89
N GLY A 496 -13.86 -15.66 -17.43
CA GLY A 496 -14.22 -14.95 -16.20
C GLY A 496 -13.80 -13.49 -16.12
N SER A 497 -13.67 -12.79 -17.26
CA SER A 497 -13.16 -11.42 -17.27
C SER A 497 -14.10 -10.36 -17.88
N ASN A 498 -15.19 -10.78 -18.53
CA ASN A 498 -16.24 -9.90 -19.06
C ASN A 498 -17.58 -10.67 -19.19
N SER A 499 -18.63 -9.99 -19.66
CA SER A 499 -19.97 -10.59 -19.80
C SER A 499 -20.00 -11.81 -20.71
N ASN A 500 -19.21 -11.81 -21.79
CA ASN A 500 -19.15 -12.94 -22.74
C ASN A 500 -18.35 -14.14 -22.19
N SER A 501 -17.64 -13.95 -21.09
CA SER A 501 -16.79 -14.99 -20.46
C SER A 501 -17.22 -15.35 -19.03
N GLY A 502 -18.48 -15.05 -18.66
CA GLY A 502 -19.11 -15.56 -17.44
C GLY A 502 -19.15 -14.61 -16.27
N ILE A 503 -18.91 -13.29 -16.43
CA ILE A 503 -19.04 -12.33 -15.35
C ILE A 503 -19.82 -11.08 -15.77
N SER A 504 -20.77 -10.63 -14.94
CA SER A 504 -21.57 -9.43 -15.16
C SER A 504 -21.51 -8.51 -13.96
N PHE A 505 -21.88 -7.25 -14.16
CA PHE A 505 -21.90 -6.23 -13.12
C PHE A 505 -23.28 -5.57 -13.02
N PRO A 506 -23.68 -5.10 -11.83
CA PRO A 506 -24.98 -4.49 -11.62
C PRO A 506 -25.08 -3.07 -12.24
N ASP A 507 -26.28 -2.55 -12.34
CA ASP A 507 -26.53 -1.12 -12.58
C ASP A 507 -26.12 -0.30 -11.35
N TYR A 508 -24.99 0.40 -11.42
CA TYR A 508 -24.47 1.19 -10.33
C TYR A 508 -25.33 2.41 -9.97
N ARG A 509 -26.23 2.86 -10.85
CA ARG A 509 -27.23 3.88 -10.50
C ARG A 509 -28.23 3.30 -9.49
N LYS A 510 -28.74 2.09 -9.75
CA LYS A 510 -29.65 1.40 -8.83
C LYS A 510 -28.98 1.07 -7.50
N ILE A 511 -27.73 0.63 -7.53
CA ILE A 511 -26.91 0.43 -6.31
C ILE A 511 -26.76 1.73 -5.52
N ALA A 512 -26.43 2.84 -6.17
CA ALA A 512 -26.33 4.13 -5.50
C ALA A 512 -27.67 4.57 -4.88
N GLN A 513 -28.77 4.37 -5.58
CA GLN A 513 -30.13 4.68 -5.11
C GLN A 513 -30.50 3.84 -3.88
N SER A 514 -30.24 2.52 -3.88
CA SER A 514 -30.54 1.64 -2.73
C SER A 514 -29.78 2.06 -1.47
N HIS A 515 -28.56 2.58 -1.61
CA HIS A 515 -27.76 3.13 -0.51
C HIS A 515 -27.98 4.62 -0.25
N LYS A 516 -28.94 5.28 -0.95
CA LYS A 516 -29.22 6.72 -0.84
C LYS A 516 -27.98 7.61 -1.10
N ILE A 517 -27.06 7.15 -1.95
CA ILE A 517 -25.86 7.88 -2.35
C ILE A 517 -26.12 8.61 -3.68
N LYS A 518 -25.66 9.87 -3.79
CA LYS A 518 -25.75 10.61 -5.05
C LYS A 518 -24.89 9.93 -6.12
N TYR A 519 -25.41 9.86 -7.34
CA TYR A 519 -24.78 9.21 -8.47
C TYR A 519 -24.58 10.17 -9.65
N MET A 520 -23.49 9.99 -10.37
CA MET A 520 -23.24 10.65 -11.66
C MET A 520 -22.51 9.67 -12.61
N LYS A 521 -22.92 9.67 -13.89
CA LYS A 521 -22.25 8.92 -14.95
C LYS A 521 -21.49 9.88 -15.86
N ILE A 522 -20.23 9.56 -16.18
CA ILE A 522 -19.40 10.28 -17.14
C ILE A 522 -19.06 9.33 -18.29
N VAL A 523 -19.53 9.64 -19.48
CA VAL A 523 -19.44 8.73 -20.63
C VAL A 523 -18.24 8.99 -21.55
N ASN A 524 -17.65 10.20 -21.51
CA ASN A 524 -16.52 10.58 -22.35
C ASN A 524 -15.77 11.79 -21.78
N ASN A 525 -14.69 12.21 -22.47
CA ASN A 525 -13.82 13.31 -22.07
C ASN A 525 -14.46 14.71 -22.17
N LYS A 526 -15.63 14.88 -22.84
CA LYS A 526 -16.26 16.20 -23.03
C LYS A 526 -16.61 16.83 -21.68
N ASN A 527 -16.11 18.04 -21.44
CA ASN A 527 -16.30 18.79 -20.20
C ASN A 527 -15.88 18.02 -18.91
N LEU A 528 -14.90 17.12 -19.03
CA LEU A 528 -14.47 16.24 -17.96
C LEU A 528 -14.08 17.01 -16.69
N LYS A 529 -13.29 18.08 -16.82
CA LYS A 529 -12.89 18.96 -15.71
C LYS A 529 -14.09 19.53 -14.94
N LYS A 530 -15.11 20.05 -15.66
CA LYS A 530 -16.34 20.60 -15.06
C LYS A 530 -17.13 19.52 -14.32
N LYS A 531 -17.23 18.32 -14.90
CA LYS A 531 -17.93 17.17 -14.29
C LYS A 531 -17.23 16.69 -13.01
N ILE A 532 -15.87 16.58 -13.03
CA ILE A 532 -15.10 16.22 -11.84
C ILE A 532 -15.31 17.24 -10.72
N ASN A 533 -15.22 18.53 -11.00
CA ASN A 533 -15.46 19.57 -10.01
C ASN A 533 -16.85 19.45 -9.36
N LYS A 534 -17.91 19.16 -10.15
CA LYS A 534 -19.26 18.95 -9.62
C LYS A 534 -19.34 17.77 -8.64
N ILE A 535 -18.60 16.68 -8.89
CA ILE A 535 -18.54 15.51 -8.00
C ILE A 535 -17.84 15.86 -6.69
N LEU A 536 -16.82 16.69 -6.74
CA LEU A 536 -16.00 17.05 -5.58
C LEU A 536 -16.67 18.06 -4.64
N ILE A 537 -17.81 18.65 -5.03
CA ILE A 537 -18.52 19.62 -4.19
C ILE A 537 -19.07 18.93 -2.94
N GLY A 538 -18.89 19.58 -1.78
CA GLY A 538 -19.46 19.19 -0.50
C GLY A 538 -18.84 17.93 0.12
N ASN A 539 -19.31 17.64 1.35
CA ASN A 539 -18.76 16.57 2.21
C ASN A 539 -19.62 15.29 2.24
N LYS A 540 -20.65 15.19 1.39
CA LYS A 540 -21.48 13.97 1.32
C LYS A 540 -20.80 12.92 0.42
N PRO A 541 -21.00 11.62 0.68
CA PRO A 541 -20.54 10.58 -0.22
C PRO A 541 -21.17 10.72 -1.60
N MET A 542 -20.45 10.31 -2.62
CA MET A 542 -20.94 10.34 -4.00
C MET A 542 -20.29 9.22 -4.81
N ILE A 543 -21.03 8.59 -5.69
CA ILE A 543 -20.56 7.62 -6.66
C ILE A 543 -20.51 8.27 -8.05
N CYS A 544 -19.37 8.15 -8.70
CA CYS A 544 -19.17 8.53 -10.09
C CYS A 544 -18.76 7.32 -10.91
N GLU A 545 -19.56 6.94 -11.88
CA GLU A 545 -19.25 5.90 -12.84
C GLU A 545 -18.58 6.51 -14.07
N LEU A 546 -17.33 6.10 -14.34
CA LEU A 546 -16.55 6.47 -15.51
C LEU A 546 -16.66 5.37 -16.56
N MET A 547 -17.28 5.66 -17.70
CA MET A 547 -17.33 4.71 -18.82
C MET A 547 -15.99 4.73 -19.55
N LEU A 548 -15.20 3.69 -19.37
CA LEU A 548 -13.88 3.54 -19.98
C LEU A 548 -13.94 2.62 -21.19
N ASP A 549 -12.95 2.75 -22.08
CA ASP A 549 -12.80 1.84 -23.19
C ASP A 549 -12.47 0.42 -22.68
N HIS A 550 -13.25 -0.56 -23.14
CA HIS A 550 -13.08 -1.98 -22.80
C HIS A 550 -11.75 -2.57 -23.30
N ASN A 551 -11.04 -1.85 -24.16
CA ASN A 551 -9.75 -2.23 -24.72
C ASN A 551 -8.66 -1.21 -24.42
N GLN A 552 -8.88 -0.28 -23.48
CA GLN A 552 -7.87 0.73 -23.14
C GLN A 552 -6.54 0.07 -22.79
N GLU A 553 -5.50 0.40 -23.54
CA GLU A 553 -4.15 -0.09 -23.27
C GLU A 553 -3.62 0.38 -21.92
N GLN A 554 -2.95 -0.52 -21.21
CA GLN A 554 -2.20 -0.19 -20.02
C GLN A 554 -0.73 0.00 -20.42
N MET A 555 -0.28 1.23 -20.43
CA MET A 555 1.05 1.61 -20.93
C MET A 555 1.61 2.87 -20.23
N PRO A 556 2.96 3.01 -20.14
CA PRO A 556 3.98 2.02 -20.51
C PRO A 556 4.04 0.86 -19.51
N LYS A 557 4.43 -0.33 -20.00
CA LYS A 557 4.63 -1.51 -19.16
C LYS A 557 5.76 -2.41 -19.67
N ALA A 558 6.47 -3.06 -18.75
CA ALA A 558 7.41 -4.11 -19.08
C ALA A 558 6.64 -5.40 -19.43
N ILE A 559 6.84 -5.93 -20.60
CA ILE A 559 6.32 -7.23 -21.05
C ILE A 559 7.38 -7.90 -21.90
N ASN A 560 7.30 -9.24 -22.02
CA ASN A 560 8.16 -9.96 -22.93
C ASN A 560 7.83 -9.61 -24.38
N ARG A 561 8.85 -9.47 -25.21
CA ARG A 561 8.69 -9.29 -26.67
C ARG A 561 8.49 -10.67 -27.31
N ARG A 562 7.43 -10.80 -28.10
CA ARG A 562 7.24 -12.00 -28.94
C ARG A 562 8.07 -11.86 -30.20
N MET A 563 8.93 -12.86 -30.43
CA MET A 563 9.74 -12.96 -31.65
C MET A 563 9.02 -13.79 -32.70
N PRO A 564 9.36 -13.67 -34.00
CA PRO A 564 8.94 -14.61 -35.01
C PRO A 564 9.25 -16.04 -34.55
N GLY A 565 8.33 -16.99 -34.84
CA GLY A 565 8.42 -18.37 -34.35
C GLY A 565 7.86 -18.58 -32.92
N GLY A 566 7.21 -17.56 -32.32
CA GLY A 566 6.47 -17.71 -31.04
C GLY A 566 7.33 -17.66 -29.78
N LYS A 567 8.65 -17.55 -29.88
CA LYS A 567 9.57 -17.42 -28.75
C LYS A 567 9.34 -16.10 -28.00
N SER A 568 9.21 -16.17 -26.68
CA SER A 568 9.07 -14.99 -25.81
C SER A 568 10.44 -14.64 -25.21
N VAL A 569 10.87 -13.39 -25.42
CA VAL A 569 12.15 -12.89 -24.91
C VAL A 569 11.90 -11.76 -23.92
N ALA A 570 12.54 -11.83 -22.76
CA ALA A 570 12.48 -10.75 -21.78
C ALA A 570 13.12 -9.47 -22.35
N THR A 571 12.41 -8.35 -22.26
CA THR A 571 12.95 -7.06 -22.69
C THR A 571 13.90 -6.47 -21.65
N LYS A 572 14.78 -5.59 -22.09
CA LYS A 572 15.60 -4.78 -21.19
C LYS A 572 14.71 -3.86 -20.34
N TYR A 573 15.21 -3.42 -19.22
CA TYR A 573 14.48 -2.61 -18.24
C TYR A 573 13.90 -1.31 -18.83
N GLU A 574 14.61 -0.66 -19.74
CA GLU A 574 14.20 0.55 -20.44
C GLU A 574 13.25 0.31 -21.62
N ASP A 575 13.24 -0.91 -22.19
CA ASP A 575 12.43 -1.25 -23.37
C ASP A 575 11.04 -1.71 -22.96
N MET A 576 10.19 -0.76 -22.66
CA MET A 576 8.81 -0.96 -22.25
C MET A 576 7.87 -0.98 -23.47
N TYR A 577 6.71 -1.66 -23.33
CA TYR A 577 5.62 -1.52 -24.31
C TYR A 577 4.90 -0.16 -24.17
N PRO A 578 4.58 0.51 -25.29
CA PRO A 578 4.91 0.22 -26.68
C PRO A 578 6.42 0.27 -26.92
N PHE A 579 6.97 -0.74 -27.61
CA PHE A 579 8.41 -0.85 -27.80
C PHE A 579 8.97 0.26 -28.67
N LEU A 580 10.16 0.73 -28.32
CA LEU A 580 10.93 1.69 -29.10
C LEU A 580 11.79 0.97 -30.16
N SER A 581 12.25 1.72 -31.16
CA SER A 581 13.28 1.23 -32.08
C SER A 581 14.62 1.08 -31.35
N SER A 582 15.48 0.19 -31.84
CA SER A 582 16.82 0.02 -31.28
C SER A 582 17.65 1.32 -31.36
N ALA A 583 17.49 2.09 -32.43
CA ALA A 583 18.16 3.37 -32.59
C ALA A 583 17.69 4.38 -31.52
N GLU A 584 16.40 4.49 -31.28
CA GLU A 584 15.87 5.38 -30.25
C GLU A 584 16.30 4.98 -28.83
N ILE A 585 16.38 3.66 -28.55
CA ILE A 585 16.91 3.18 -27.27
C ILE A 585 18.37 3.60 -27.12
N GLN A 586 19.21 3.39 -28.15
CA GLN A 586 20.64 3.76 -28.12
C GLN A 586 20.83 5.27 -27.93
N GLU A 587 20.08 6.10 -28.66
CA GLU A 587 20.09 7.57 -28.51
C GLU A 587 19.84 8.03 -27.05
N ASN A 588 19.00 7.31 -26.32
CA ASN A 588 18.65 7.64 -24.94
C ASN A 588 19.60 7.01 -23.89
N MET A 589 20.59 6.24 -24.31
CA MET A 589 21.60 5.63 -23.40
C MET A 589 22.87 6.47 -23.36
N LEU A 590 23.37 6.78 -22.11
CA LEU A 590 24.59 7.59 -21.85
C LEU A 590 25.83 6.72 -21.63
#